data_8f985524005f474c4720e130049285b4
#
_entry.id   8f985524005f474c4720e130049285b4
#
_cell.length_a   1.000
_cell.length_b   1.000
_cell.length_c   1.000
_cell.angle_alpha   90.00
_cell.angle_beta   90.00
_cell.angle_gamma   90.00
#
_symmetry.space_group_name_H-M   'P 1'
#
loop_
_entity.id
_entity.type
_entity.pdbx_description
1 polymer ?
#
loop_
_entity_poly.entity_id
_entity_poly.type
_entity_poly.pdbx_seq_one_letter_code
_entity_poly.pdbx_strand_id
1 'polypeptide(L)'
;EFCREGLKETISFCSENNIPYEQCGKLLVATNQIELQRMHELHERCKANEIGVEVLDQKQLNEVEPNIIGIGALLVKSTGIVDYKLITKKMSEEFESKGGEFLLNSEVVNLEEDEEKIKIITSRESLNSKYLVCCAGLMADRIAKLLNIKINFQIIPFRGEYFRLPNKHNSLVKHLIYPIPDPDLPFLGVHLTKMIDGSITVGPNAVLGFKREGYSKFNFSIKDTLQFLSFKGFHNVIKKNLKSGLYEMKNSIFKRGYLKEVQKYSPQIKLNDLEHYPAGIRAQAVLEDGALVHDFLFAESRRSIHVCNAPSPAATSAIPIGKYITHKATEAFKKLS
;
A
#
# COMPACT_ATOMS: atom_id res chain seq x y z
N GLU A 1 -16.10 3.21 2.37
CA GLU A 1 -16.78 2.27 3.28
C GLU A 1 -15.77 1.38 3.97
N PHE A 2 -15.07 0.46 3.26
CA PHE A 2 -14.10 -0.48 3.84
C PHE A 2 -13.01 0.16 4.72
N CYS A 3 -12.53 1.34 4.38
CA CYS A 3 -11.48 1.99 5.15
C CYS A 3 -11.97 2.49 6.53
N ARG A 4 -13.20 3.00 6.63
CA ARG A 4 -13.80 3.43 7.90
C ARG A 4 -14.09 2.26 8.82
N GLU A 5 -14.67 1.21 8.26
CA GLU A 5 -14.95 -0.03 8.97
C GLU A 5 -13.64 -0.71 9.40
N GLY A 6 -12.70 -0.82 8.47
CA GLY A 6 -11.39 -1.41 8.72
C GLY A 6 -10.58 -0.71 9.82
N LEU A 7 -10.66 0.62 9.92
CA LEU A 7 -10.04 1.34 11.02
C LEU A 7 -10.60 0.89 12.38
N LYS A 8 -11.93 0.82 12.51
CA LYS A 8 -12.59 0.38 13.74
C LYS A 8 -12.25 -1.07 14.08
N GLU A 9 -12.32 -1.94 13.08
CA GLU A 9 -12.03 -3.36 13.25
C GLU A 9 -10.55 -3.63 13.56
N THR A 10 -9.63 -2.88 12.95
CA THR A 10 -8.20 -2.98 13.27
C THR A 10 -7.94 -2.57 14.72
N ILE A 11 -8.54 -1.48 15.21
CA ILE A 11 -8.42 -1.05 16.60
C ILE A 11 -8.99 -2.10 17.55
N SER A 12 -10.18 -2.64 17.25
CA SER A 12 -10.81 -3.71 18.06
C SER A 12 -9.92 -4.94 18.15
N PHE A 13 -9.46 -5.42 16.99
CA PHE A 13 -8.56 -6.57 16.89
C PHE A 13 -7.26 -6.37 17.68
N CYS A 14 -6.65 -5.18 17.57
CA CYS A 14 -5.45 -4.85 18.32
C CYS A 14 -5.69 -4.85 19.83
N SER A 15 -6.81 -4.25 20.28
CA SER A 15 -7.19 -4.18 21.70
C SER A 15 -7.46 -5.58 22.27
N GLU A 16 -8.21 -6.42 21.56
CA GLU A 16 -8.55 -7.78 21.96
C GLU A 16 -7.33 -8.71 22.03
N ASN A 17 -6.32 -8.44 21.21
CA ASN A 17 -5.12 -9.27 21.09
C ASN A 17 -3.87 -8.67 21.73
N ASN A 18 -3.99 -7.56 22.49
CA ASN A 18 -2.89 -6.86 23.13
C ASN A 18 -1.78 -6.42 22.14
N ILE A 19 -2.17 -6.03 20.92
CA ILE A 19 -1.23 -5.51 19.91
C ILE A 19 -1.13 -4.00 20.10
N PRO A 20 0.09 -3.44 20.28
CA PRO A 20 0.26 -2.00 20.40
C PRO A 20 -0.22 -1.24 19.17
N TYR A 21 -1.02 -0.20 19.39
CA TYR A 21 -1.41 0.77 18.36
C TYR A 21 -1.49 2.17 18.97
N GLU A 22 -1.42 3.19 18.14
CA GLU A 22 -1.54 4.59 18.57
C GLU A 22 -2.32 5.38 17.53
N GLN A 23 -3.38 6.07 17.93
CA GLN A 23 -4.07 7.06 17.10
C GLN A 23 -3.37 8.40 17.22
N CYS A 24 -2.18 8.51 16.64
CA CYS A 24 -1.35 9.71 16.69
C CYS A 24 -1.85 10.85 15.80
N GLY A 25 -2.82 10.60 14.92
CA GLY A 25 -3.27 11.56 13.93
C GLY A 25 -2.30 11.77 12.76
N LYS A 26 -2.77 12.52 11.77
CA LYS A 26 -2.01 12.87 10.55
C LYS A 26 -2.23 14.32 10.19
N LEU A 27 -1.16 15.01 9.85
CA LEU A 27 -1.17 16.36 9.29
C LEU A 27 -0.83 16.32 7.81
N LEU A 28 -1.71 16.91 6.99
CA LEU A 28 -1.40 17.22 5.59
C LEU A 28 -0.97 18.69 5.56
N VAL A 29 0.30 18.93 5.31
CA VAL A 29 0.94 20.24 5.48
C VAL A 29 1.09 20.94 4.13
N ALA A 30 0.61 22.18 4.04
CA ALA A 30 0.85 23.09 2.93
C ALA A 30 2.10 23.93 3.20
N THR A 31 3.07 23.89 2.28
CA THR A 31 4.34 24.63 2.40
C THR A 31 4.41 25.86 1.49
N ASN A 32 3.44 26.03 0.60
CA ASN A 32 3.34 27.16 -0.33
C ASN A 32 1.88 27.46 -0.69
N GLN A 33 1.64 28.58 -1.38
CA GLN A 33 0.29 29.06 -1.68
C GLN A 33 -0.52 28.10 -2.58
N ILE A 34 0.13 27.40 -3.51
CA ILE A 34 -0.55 26.41 -4.38
C ILE A 34 -1.05 25.25 -3.52
N GLU A 35 -0.19 24.75 -2.64
CA GLU A 35 -0.57 23.67 -1.71
C GLU A 35 -1.66 24.14 -0.73
N LEU A 36 -1.63 25.41 -0.27
CA LEU A 36 -2.67 25.96 0.57
C LEU A 36 -4.04 26.00 -0.14
N GLN A 37 -4.08 26.40 -1.40
CA GLN A 37 -5.29 26.37 -2.20
C GLN A 37 -5.81 24.92 -2.35
N ARG A 38 -4.95 23.99 -2.73
CA ARG A 38 -5.29 22.55 -2.83
C ARG A 38 -5.78 21.97 -1.49
N MET A 39 -5.23 22.46 -0.38
CA MET A 39 -5.66 22.08 0.96
C MET A 39 -7.11 22.48 1.22
N HIS A 40 -7.50 23.68 0.84
CA HIS A 40 -8.90 24.13 0.97
C HIS A 40 -9.85 23.30 0.11
N GLU A 41 -9.47 23.01 -1.14
CA GLU A 41 -10.25 22.13 -2.03
C GLU A 41 -10.40 20.73 -1.45
N LEU A 42 -9.32 20.19 -0.84
CA LEU A 42 -9.34 18.91 -0.15
C LEU A 42 -10.25 18.93 1.08
N HIS A 43 -10.23 20.02 1.84
CA HIS A 43 -11.11 20.20 3.01
C HIS A 43 -12.60 20.15 2.60
N GLU A 44 -13.00 20.84 1.53
CA GLU A 44 -14.37 20.76 1.04
C GLU A 44 -14.77 19.33 0.61
N ARG A 45 -13.85 18.60 -0.04
CA ARG A 45 -14.07 17.17 -0.36
C ARG A 45 -14.19 16.31 0.90
N CYS A 46 -13.42 16.60 1.95
CA CYS A 46 -13.54 15.90 3.23
C CYS A 46 -14.91 16.12 3.86
N LYS A 47 -15.41 17.37 3.87
CA LYS A 47 -16.77 17.69 4.35
C LYS A 47 -17.85 16.94 3.58
N ALA A 48 -17.79 16.95 2.25
CA ALA A 48 -18.73 16.24 1.39
C ALA A 48 -18.77 14.72 1.62
N ASN A 49 -17.65 14.15 2.10
CA ASN A 49 -17.54 12.72 2.42
C ASN A 49 -17.64 12.44 3.93
N GLU A 50 -18.06 13.41 4.73
CA GLU A 50 -18.21 13.29 6.20
C GLU A 50 -16.92 12.79 6.90
N ILE A 51 -15.76 13.22 6.39
CA ILE A 51 -14.46 12.94 7.02
C ILE A 51 -14.13 14.09 7.95
N GLY A 52 -14.08 13.81 9.26
CA GLY A 52 -13.73 14.79 10.28
C GLY A 52 -12.26 15.22 10.15
N VAL A 53 -12.04 16.48 9.76
CA VAL A 53 -10.71 17.10 9.68
C VAL A 53 -10.77 18.49 10.30
N GLU A 54 -9.66 18.92 10.89
CA GLU A 54 -9.48 20.26 11.43
C GLU A 54 -8.53 21.04 10.53
N VAL A 55 -8.89 22.27 10.20
CA VAL A 55 -8.01 23.20 9.48
C VAL A 55 -7.17 23.94 10.49
N LEU A 56 -5.86 23.87 10.34
CA LEU A 56 -4.90 24.59 11.15
C LEU A 56 -4.26 25.70 10.33
N ASP A 57 -4.19 26.91 10.88
CA ASP A 57 -3.34 27.96 10.34
C ASP A 57 -1.87 27.71 10.71
N GLN A 58 -0.97 28.58 10.26
CA GLN A 58 0.46 28.47 10.50
C GLN A 58 0.80 28.48 12.01
N LYS A 59 0.12 29.33 12.81
CA LYS A 59 0.36 29.41 14.23
C LYS A 59 -0.07 28.14 14.96
N GLN A 60 -1.27 27.66 14.67
CA GLN A 60 -1.81 26.42 15.23
C GLN A 60 -0.96 25.21 14.83
N LEU A 61 -0.49 25.14 13.56
CA LEU A 61 0.43 24.09 13.11
C LEU A 61 1.71 24.11 13.95
N ASN A 62 2.30 25.27 14.18
CA ASN A 62 3.53 25.39 14.97
C ASN A 62 3.34 25.04 16.45
N GLU A 63 2.16 25.29 17.03
CA GLU A 63 1.81 24.89 18.41
C GLU A 63 1.70 23.33 18.50
N VAL A 64 1.12 22.70 17.49
CA VAL A 64 0.91 21.23 17.45
C VAL A 64 2.20 20.50 17.12
N GLU A 65 2.93 20.97 16.10
CA GLU A 65 4.19 20.38 15.58
C GLU A 65 5.28 21.44 15.45
N PRO A 66 5.98 21.79 16.55
CA PRO A 66 6.97 22.89 16.56
C PRO A 66 8.15 22.69 15.61
N ASN A 67 8.43 21.45 15.21
CA ASN A 67 9.55 21.10 14.33
C ASN A 67 9.15 21.03 12.84
N ILE A 68 7.88 21.34 12.51
CA ILE A 68 7.36 21.25 11.15
C ILE A 68 7.03 22.65 10.64
N ILE A 69 7.52 22.96 9.46
CA ILE A 69 7.29 24.23 8.78
C ILE A 69 6.18 24.06 7.75
N GLY A 70 5.19 24.94 7.80
CA GLY A 70 4.09 25.03 6.85
C GLY A 70 3.33 26.34 7.02
N ILE A 71 2.50 26.68 6.05
CA ILE A 71 1.63 27.89 6.09
C ILE A 71 0.18 27.53 6.43
N GLY A 72 -0.11 26.24 6.60
CA GLY A 72 -1.39 25.67 7.02
C GLY A 72 -1.35 24.16 6.97
N ALA A 73 -2.31 23.51 7.60
CA ALA A 73 -2.44 22.05 7.58
C ALA A 73 -3.88 21.57 7.75
N LEU A 74 -4.15 20.32 7.33
CA LEU A 74 -5.34 19.58 7.73
C LEU A 74 -4.94 18.49 8.74
N LEU A 75 -5.54 18.52 9.92
CA LEU A 75 -5.37 17.51 10.95
C LEU A 75 -6.48 16.45 10.85
N VAL A 76 -6.08 15.20 10.64
CA VAL A 76 -6.96 14.02 10.62
C VAL A 76 -6.69 13.19 11.88
N LYS A 77 -7.46 13.41 12.92
CA LYS A 77 -7.27 12.77 14.25
C LYS A 77 -7.48 11.26 14.25
N SER A 78 -8.30 10.74 13.34
CA SER A 78 -8.63 9.30 13.26
C SER A 78 -7.49 8.45 12.72
N THR A 79 -6.44 9.03 12.15
CA THR A 79 -5.30 8.27 11.63
C THR A 79 -4.47 7.70 12.78
N GLY A 80 -4.02 6.45 12.63
CA GLY A 80 -3.19 5.77 13.62
C GLY A 80 -2.06 4.97 12.98
N ILE A 81 -1.23 4.41 13.84
CA ILE A 81 -0.11 3.54 13.51
C ILE A 81 -0.24 2.21 14.25
N VAL A 82 0.24 1.14 13.61
CA VAL A 82 0.28 -0.21 14.17
C VAL A 82 1.34 -1.02 13.44
N ASP A 83 1.86 -2.06 14.07
CA ASP A 83 2.70 -3.05 13.39
C ASP A 83 1.83 -4.15 12.75
N TYR A 84 1.65 -4.07 11.43
CA TYR A 84 0.91 -5.08 10.66
C TYR A 84 1.57 -6.47 10.66
N LYS A 85 2.86 -6.60 11.00
CA LYS A 85 3.48 -7.91 11.18
C LYS A 85 2.91 -8.61 12.39
N LEU A 86 2.70 -7.87 13.50
CA LEU A 86 2.06 -8.43 14.70
C LEU A 86 0.61 -8.82 14.43
N ILE A 87 -0.16 -7.97 13.72
CA ILE A 87 -1.53 -8.30 13.31
C ILE A 87 -1.55 -9.58 12.47
N THR A 88 -0.71 -9.67 11.43
CA THR A 88 -0.67 -10.83 10.55
C THR A 88 -0.25 -12.10 11.31
N LYS A 89 0.73 -11.99 12.20
CA LYS A 89 1.15 -13.11 13.07
C LYS A 89 0.00 -13.59 13.94
N LYS A 90 -0.73 -12.67 14.56
CA LYS A 90 -1.86 -13.03 15.43
C LYS A 90 -3.00 -13.67 14.65
N MET A 91 -3.32 -13.14 13.47
CA MET A 91 -4.31 -13.76 12.57
C MET A 91 -3.89 -15.17 12.16
N SER A 92 -2.58 -15.40 11.92
CA SER A 92 -2.09 -16.74 11.58
C SER A 92 -2.23 -17.72 12.74
N GLU A 93 -1.92 -17.30 13.97
CA GLU A 93 -2.10 -18.11 15.19
C GLU A 93 -3.57 -18.48 15.40
N GLU A 94 -4.50 -17.54 15.19
CA GLU A 94 -5.93 -17.79 15.28
C GLU A 94 -6.42 -18.75 14.18
N PHE A 95 -5.91 -18.63 12.97
CA PHE A 95 -6.22 -19.52 11.87
C PHE A 95 -5.80 -20.96 12.18
N GLU A 96 -4.58 -21.17 12.67
CA GLU A 96 -4.08 -22.51 13.06
C GLU A 96 -4.86 -23.08 14.25
N SER A 97 -5.21 -22.25 15.25
CA SER A 97 -6.00 -22.67 16.40
C SER A 97 -7.40 -23.18 16.03
N LYS A 98 -7.92 -22.74 14.87
CA LYS A 98 -9.20 -23.18 14.30
C LYS A 98 -9.04 -24.36 13.31
N GLY A 99 -7.87 -24.98 13.25
CA GLY A 99 -7.58 -26.13 12.40
C GLY A 99 -7.12 -25.76 10.98
N GLY A 100 -6.79 -24.51 10.74
CA GLY A 100 -6.15 -24.09 9.47
C GLY A 100 -4.69 -24.57 9.40
N GLU A 101 -4.19 -24.75 8.19
CA GLU A 101 -2.82 -25.22 7.94
C GLU A 101 -2.09 -24.24 7.02
N PHE A 102 -0.81 -23.92 7.34
CA PHE A 102 0.08 -23.13 6.50
C PHE A 102 1.11 -24.02 5.82
N LEU A 103 1.10 -24.01 4.49
CA LEU A 103 2.12 -24.67 3.67
C LEU A 103 3.15 -23.65 3.20
N LEU A 104 4.12 -23.34 4.06
CA LEU A 104 5.19 -22.41 3.74
C LEU A 104 6.18 -22.99 2.74
N ASN A 105 6.85 -22.12 1.95
CA ASN A 105 7.79 -22.50 0.88
C ASN A 105 7.15 -23.42 -0.18
N SER A 106 5.86 -23.25 -0.44
CA SER A 106 5.07 -24.02 -1.39
C SER A 106 4.55 -23.08 -2.49
N GLU A 107 5.43 -22.73 -3.44
CA GLU A 107 5.07 -21.89 -4.59
C GLU A 107 4.03 -22.60 -5.46
N VAL A 108 2.91 -21.93 -5.74
CA VAL A 108 1.91 -22.42 -6.70
C VAL A 108 2.46 -22.27 -8.10
N VAL A 109 2.67 -23.39 -8.79
CA VAL A 109 3.26 -23.45 -10.14
C VAL A 109 2.23 -23.72 -11.22
N ASN A 110 1.11 -24.41 -10.88
CA ASN A 110 -0.01 -24.62 -11.81
C ASN A 110 -1.33 -24.77 -11.07
N LEU A 111 -2.43 -24.52 -11.77
CA LEU A 111 -3.81 -24.72 -11.31
C LEU A 111 -4.59 -25.45 -12.41
N GLU A 112 -5.38 -26.44 -12.02
CA GLU A 112 -6.28 -27.18 -12.90
C GLU A 112 -7.67 -27.18 -12.26
N GLU A 113 -8.70 -26.80 -12.99
CA GLU A 113 -10.08 -26.73 -12.51
C GLU A 113 -10.95 -27.66 -13.34
N ASP A 114 -11.73 -28.49 -12.66
CA ASP A 114 -12.75 -29.33 -13.27
C ASP A 114 -14.14 -29.07 -12.63
N GLU A 115 -15.12 -29.95 -12.92
CA GLU A 115 -16.47 -29.80 -12.40
C GLU A 115 -16.59 -30.06 -10.88
N GLU A 116 -15.68 -30.80 -10.29
CA GLU A 116 -15.76 -31.26 -8.91
C GLU A 116 -14.80 -30.53 -7.97
N LYS A 117 -13.62 -30.16 -8.47
CA LYS A 117 -12.51 -29.66 -7.65
C LYS A 117 -11.61 -28.69 -8.41
N ILE A 118 -10.76 -28.03 -7.65
CA ILE A 118 -9.58 -27.35 -8.15
C ILE A 118 -8.33 -28.04 -7.61
N LYS A 119 -7.41 -28.42 -8.51
CA LYS A 119 -6.11 -28.98 -8.17
C LYS A 119 -5.07 -27.89 -8.15
N ILE A 120 -4.39 -27.75 -7.04
CA ILE A 120 -3.35 -26.75 -6.79
C ILE A 120 -2.01 -27.49 -6.81
N ILE A 121 -1.20 -27.21 -7.82
CA ILE A 121 0.13 -27.82 -7.97
C ILE A 121 1.15 -26.82 -7.44
N THR A 122 1.85 -27.22 -6.39
CA THR A 122 2.92 -26.44 -5.81
C THR A 122 4.30 -26.99 -6.20
N SER A 123 5.35 -26.25 -5.84
CA SER A 123 6.74 -26.71 -6.01
C SER A 123 7.09 -27.97 -5.19
N ARG A 124 6.21 -28.40 -4.27
CA ARG A 124 6.43 -29.54 -3.36
C ARG A 124 5.45 -30.67 -3.55
N GLU A 125 4.17 -30.35 -3.73
CA GLU A 125 3.06 -31.32 -3.72
C GLU A 125 1.87 -30.82 -4.52
N SER A 126 0.90 -31.69 -4.70
CA SER A 126 -0.39 -31.35 -5.31
C SER A 126 -1.52 -31.51 -4.32
N LEU A 127 -2.36 -30.50 -4.23
CA LEU A 127 -3.52 -30.43 -3.32
C LEU A 127 -4.81 -30.40 -4.14
N ASN A 128 -5.87 -30.98 -3.62
CA ASN A 128 -7.22 -30.84 -4.16
C ASN A 128 -8.07 -30.01 -3.20
N SER A 129 -8.81 -29.04 -3.73
CA SER A 129 -9.76 -28.23 -2.96
C SER A 129 -11.09 -28.14 -3.70
N LYS A 130 -12.16 -27.91 -2.96
CA LYS A 130 -13.48 -27.64 -3.55
C LYS A 130 -13.58 -26.21 -4.06
N TYR A 131 -12.84 -25.29 -3.44
CA TYR A 131 -12.84 -23.86 -3.78
C TYR A 131 -11.47 -23.21 -3.47
N LEU A 132 -11.07 -22.24 -4.27
CA LEU A 132 -9.84 -21.47 -4.09
C LEU A 132 -10.14 -19.99 -3.88
N VAL A 133 -9.60 -19.41 -2.81
CA VAL A 133 -9.51 -17.96 -2.65
C VAL A 133 -8.06 -17.55 -2.87
N CYS A 134 -7.81 -16.74 -3.90
CA CYS A 134 -6.48 -16.32 -4.29
C CYS A 134 -6.22 -14.86 -3.90
N CYS A 135 -5.28 -14.63 -2.97
CA CYS A 135 -4.82 -13.32 -2.52
C CYS A 135 -3.33 -13.13 -2.84
N ALA A 136 -2.93 -13.36 -4.09
CA ALA A 136 -1.52 -13.48 -4.50
C ALA A 136 -0.79 -12.13 -4.68
N GLY A 137 -1.42 -10.99 -4.43
CA GLY A 137 -0.80 -9.67 -4.45
C GLY A 137 0.01 -9.40 -5.73
N LEU A 138 1.33 -9.30 -5.62
CA LEU A 138 2.23 -9.08 -6.76
C LEU A 138 2.14 -10.14 -7.87
N MET A 139 1.65 -11.33 -7.56
CA MET A 139 1.52 -12.44 -8.51
C MET A 139 0.08 -12.64 -9.01
N ALA A 140 -0.87 -11.79 -8.65
CA ALA A 140 -2.30 -11.97 -8.89
C ALA A 140 -2.65 -12.23 -10.37
N ASP A 141 -2.10 -11.43 -11.30
CA ASP A 141 -2.30 -11.62 -12.74
C ASP A 141 -1.71 -12.94 -13.30
N ARG A 142 -0.61 -13.41 -12.69
CA ARG A 142 0.02 -14.68 -13.07
C ARG A 142 -0.82 -15.88 -12.63
N ILE A 143 -1.29 -15.84 -11.38
CA ILE A 143 -2.10 -16.93 -10.84
C ILE A 143 -3.46 -17.02 -11.57
N ALA A 144 -4.10 -15.88 -11.85
CA ALA A 144 -5.34 -15.86 -12.62
C ALA A 144 -5.16 -16.48 -14.03
N LYS A 145 -4.02 -16.23 -14.68
CA LYS A 145 -3.70 -16.82 -15.99
C LYS A 145 -3.48 -18.33 -15.96
N LEU A 146 -3.09 -18.92 -14.84
CA LEU A 146 -2.97 -20.39 -14.74
C LEU A 146 -4.31 -21.10 -14.94
N LEU A 147 -5.42 -20.45 -14.60
CA LEU A 147 -6.79 -20.93 -14.85
C LEU A 147 -7.39 -20.39 -16.16
N ASN A 148 -6.58 -19.82 -17.05
CA ASN A 148 -7.04 -19.21 -18.30
C ASN A 148 -8.13 -18.13 -18.10
N ILE A 149 -8.20 -17.51 -16.92
CA ILE A 149 -9.13 -16.41 -16.66
C ILE A 149 -8.74 -15.22 -17.54
N LYS A 150 -9.69 -14.74 -18.32
CA LYS A 150 -9.48 -13.56 -19.17
C LYS A 150 -9.37 -12.31 -18.30
N ILE A 151 -8.20 -11.69 -18.30
CA ILE A 151 -7.91 -10.45 -17.58
C ILE A 151 -7.40 -9.40 -18.57
N ASN A 152 -7.77 -8.14 -18.36
CA ASN A 152 -7.38 -6.99 -19.19
C ASN A 152 -6.37 -6.06 -18.48
N PHE A 153 -5.70 -6.58 -17.47
CA PHE A 153 -4.72 -5.84 -16.67
C PHE A 153 -3.44 -6.65 -16.49
N GLN A 154 -2.39 -5.96 -16.07
CA GLN A 154 -1.14 -6.56 -15.59
C GLN A 154 -0.67 -5.85 -14.33
N ILE A 155 -0.09 -6.61 -13.41
CA ILE A 155 0.55 -6.05 -12.22
C ILE A 155 1.91 -5.48 -12.61
N ILE A 156 2.08 -4.19 -12.37
CA ILE A 156 3.34 -3.47 -12.52
C ILE A 156 3.86 -3.15 -11.11
N PRO A 157 5.08 -3.60 -10.76
CA PRO A 157 5.64 -3.32 -9.44
C PRO A 157 6.16 -1.88 -9.36
N PHE A 158 5.66 -1.11 -8.39
CA PHE A 158 6.23 0.17 -8.02
C PHE A 158 6.94 0.05 -6.67
N ARG A 159 8.23 0.34 -6.66
CA ARG A 159 9.08 0.22 -5.49
C ARG A 159 9.09 1.54 -4.73
N GLY A 160 8.73 1.51 -3.46
CA GLY A 160 8.83 2.61 -2.53
C GLY A 160 10.09 2.49 -1.68
N GLU A 161 10.96 3.47 -1.77
CA GLU A 161 12.18 3.53 -0.98
C GLU A 161 11.94 4.36 0.27
N TYR A 162 12.50 3.89 1.38
CA TYR A 162 12.40 4.55 2.67
C TYR A 162 13.78 4.83 3.24
N PHE A 163 13.84 5.84 4.09
CA PHE A 163 14.92 6.07 5.00
C PHE A 163 14.40 6.05 6.43
N ARG A 164 15.27 5.74 7.38
CA ARG A 164 15.01 5.90 8.81
C ARG A 164 15.82 7.07 9.32
N LEU A 165 15.28 7.85 10.24
CA LEU A 165 16.03 8.87 10.92
C LEU A 165 16.74 8.26 12.13
N PRO A 166 17.95 8.76 12.50
CA PRO A 166 18.64 8.38 13.73
C PRO A 166 17.79 8.63 14.98
N ASN A 167 18.01 7.86 16.02
CA ASN A 167 17.24 7.92 17.27
C ASN A 167 17.14 9.32 17.91
N LYS A 168 18.13 10.20 17.67
CA LYS A 168 18.08 11.60 18.10
C LYS A 168 16.89 12.39 17.56
N HIS A 169 16.26 11.90 16.49
CA HIS A 169 15.09 12.50 15.86
C HIS A 169 13.76 11.83 16.23
N ASN A 170 13.74 10.85 17.14
CA ASN A 170 12.51 10.12 17.51
C ASN A 170 11.40 11.04 18.08
N SER A 171 11.77 12.21 18.61
CA SER A 171 10.82 13.24 19.08
C SER A 171 10.53 14.34 18.06
N LEU A 172 10.98 14.18 16.81
CA LEU A 172 10.86 15.19 15.77
C LEU A 172 9.41 15.53 15.46
N VAL A 173 8.55 14.51 15.39
CA VAL A 173 7.13 14.64 15.10
C VAL A 173 6.28 13.84 16.09
N LYS A 174 5.10 14.36 16.38
CA LYS A 174 4.06 13.69 17.19
C LYS A 174 3.04 12.99 16.29
N HIS A 175 2.73 13.60 15.14
CA HIS A 175 1.78 13.13 14.12
C HIS A 175 2.51 12.60 12.88
N LEU A 176 1.78 11.92 12.03
CA LEU A 176 2.26 11.62 10.68
C LEU A 176 2.24 12.90 9.85
N ILE A 177 3.34 13.21 9.14
CA ILE A 177 3.46 14.45 8.34
C ILE A 177 3.45 14.08 6.87
N TYR A 178 2.46 14.56 6.15
CA TYR A 178 2.22 14.28 4.73
C TYR A 178 2.17 15.57 3.92
N PRO A 179 2.57 15.54 2.64
CA PRO A 179 2.31 16.65 1.73
C PRO A 179 0.82 16.78 1.42
N ILE A 180 0.40 17.95 1.01
CA ILE A 180 -0.87 18.10 0.30
C ILE A 180 -0.77 17.34 -1.02
N PRO A 181 -1.72 16.45 -1.36
CA PRO A 181 -1.69 15.70 -2.60
C PRO A 181 -1.66 16.61 -3.83
N ASP A 182 -0.77 16.30 -4.77
CA ASP A 182 -0.78 16.90 -6.08
C ASP A 182 -1.64 16.03 -7.01
N PRO A 183 -2.76 16.57 -7.58
CA PRO A 183 -3.65 15.80 -8.44
C PRO A 183 -2.99 15.34 -9.75
N ASP A 184 -1.91 16.00 -10.17
CA ASP A 184 -1.17 15.67 -11.38
C ASP A 184 -0.15 14.55 -11.18
N LEU A 185 0.08 14.13 -9.91
CA LEU A 185 1.02 13.06 -9.58
C LEU A 185 0.28 11.76 -9.23
N PRO A 186 0.75 10.61 -9.74
CA PRO A 186 0.10 9.32 -9.50
C PRO A 186 0.28 8.80 -8.07
N PHE A 187 1.26 9.33 -7.33
CA PHE A 187 1.60 8.90 -5.97
C PHE A 187 1.85 10.10 -5.06
N LEU A 188 1.63 9.90 -3.76
CA LEU A 188 1.94 10.89 -2.74
C LEU A 188 3.46 11.14 -2.66
N GLY A 189 3.84 12.39 -2.39
CA GLY A 189 5.21 12.77 -2.13
C GLY A 189 5.75 12.22 -0.81
N VAL A 190 7.05 12.44 -0.59
CA VAL A 190 7.76 12.00 0.63
C VAL A 190 7.12 12.55 1.89
N HIS A 191 6.92 11.69 2.88
CA HIS A 191 6.30 12.03 4.16
C HIS A 191 7.10 11.48 5.35
N LEU A 192 6.84 11.99 6.56
CA LEU A 192 7.41 11.51 7.80
C LEU A 192 6.39 10.62 8.50
N THR A 193 6.81 9.42 8.85
CA THR A 193 5.95 8.44 9.54
C THR A 193 6.57 8.05 10.87
N LYS A 194 5.90 8.42 11.96
CA LYS A 194 6.16 7.85 13.28
C LYS A 194 5.81 6.37 13.26
N MET A 195 6.69 5.54 13.76
CA MET A 195 6.50 4.10 13.88
C MET A 195 6.13 3.73 15.30
N ILE A 196 5.54 2.53 15.47
CA ILE A 196 5.10 2.07 16.80
C ILE A 196 6.27 1.85 17.78
N ASP A 197 7.49 1.65 17.27
CA ASP A 197 8.72 1.55 18.05
C ASP A 197 9.31 2.92 18.42
N GLY A 198 8.61 4.01 18.10
CA GLY A 198 9.02 5.39 18.31
C GLY A 198 10.00 5.94 17.28
N SER A 199 10.50 5.12 16.36
CA SER A 199 11.37 5.61 15.27
C SER A 199 10.58 6.40 14.23
N ILE A 200 11.29 7.18 13.40
CA ILE A 200 10.68 7.93 12.31
C ILE A 200 11.25 7.45 10.99
N THR A 201 10.36 7.08 10.07
CA THR A 201 10.72 6.79 8.69
C THR A 201 10.35 7.96 7.77
N VAL A 202 11.11 8.07 6.69
CA VAL A 202 10.98 9.11 5.66
C VAL A 202 10.74 8.41 4.32
N GLY A 203 9.66 8.73 3.66
CA GLY A 203 9.28 8.10 2.40
C GLY A 203 7.81 7.73 2.34
N PRO A 204 7.43 6.89 1.35
CA PRO A 204 8.25 6.44 0.24
C PRO A 204 8.28 7.42 -0.93
N ASN A 205 9.26 7.25 -1.83
CA ASN A 205 9.11 7.63 -3.23
C ASN A 205 8.36 6.53 -4.01
N ALA A 206 8.23 6.67 -5.34
CA ALA A 206 7.63 5.64 -6.17
C ALA A 206 8.42 5.50 -7.48
N VAL A 207 9.24 4.46 -7.55
CA VAL A 207 10.03 4.13 -8.73
C VAL A 207 9.60 2.78 -9.32
N LEU A 208 9.80 2.61 -10.61
CA LEU A 208 9.53 1.32 -11.26
C LEU A 208 10.43 0.22 -10.66
N GLY A 209 9.83 -0.90 -10.30
CA GLY A 209 10.55 -2.12 -9.90
C GLY A 209 10.84 -3.00 -11.12
N PHE A 210 12.08 -3.52 -11.23
CA PHE A 210 12.46 -4.45 -12.32
C PHE A 210 12.34 -5.91 -11.91
N LYS A 211 11.86 -6.17 -10.71
CA LYS A 211 11.53 -7.49 -10.18
C LYS A 211 10.30 -7.36 -9.27
N ARG A 212 9.33 -8.27 -9.39
CA ARG A 212 8.08 -8.20 -8.61
C ARG A 212 8.30 -8.26 -7.11
N GLU A 213 9.22 -9.10 -6.66
CA GLU A 213 9.64 -9.21 -5.25
C GLU A 213 11.08 -8.74 -5.06
N GLY A 214 11.40 -7.57 -5.59
CA GLY A 214 12.74 -6.98 -5.57
C GLY A 214 12.92 -5.92 -4.48
N TYR A 215 13.06 -6.32 -3.22
CA TYR A 215 13.18 -5.40 -2.08
C TYR A 215 14.56 -4.74 -1.97
N SER A 216 15.63 -5.33 -2.50
CA SER A 216 16.96 -4.71 -2.55
C SER A 216 17.02 -3.55 -3.55
N LYS A 217 17.96 -2.62 -3.35
CA LYS A 217 18.09 -1.43 -4.22
C LYS A 217 18.40 -1.79 -5.66
N PHE A 218 19.29 -2.75 -5.87
CA PHE A 218 19.64 -3.29 -7.17
C PHE A 218 19.03 -4.69 -7.29
N ASN A 219 17.89 -4.76 -7.94
CA ASN A 219 17.22 -6.01 -8.22
C ASN A 219 16.70 -5.99 -9.65
N PHE A 220 16.86 -7.11 -10.35
CA PHE A 220 16.47 -7.25 -11.73
C PHE A 220 16.03 -8.67 -12.01
N SER A 221 14.96 -8.82 -12.77
CA SER A 221 14.46 -10.09 -13.29
C SER A 221 14.17 -9.92 -14.76
N ILE A 222 14.85 -10.67 -15.62
CA ILE A 222 14.62 -10.66 -17.06
C ILE A 222 13.16 -11.01 -17.36
N LYS A 223 12.64 -12.06 -16.71
CA LYS A 223 11.25 -12.52 -16.86
C LYS A 223 10.24 -11.40 -16.53
N ASP A 224 10.41 -10.75 -15.36
CA ASP A 224 9.48 -9.71 -14.93
C ASP A 224 9.57 -8.47 -15.83
N THR A 225 10.80 -8.09 -16.18
CA THR A 225 11.06 -6.92 -17.04
C THR A 225 10.49 -7.11 -18.44
N LEU A 226 10.76 -8.24 -19.11
CA LEU A 226 10.20 -8.53 -20.43
C LEU A 226 8.67 -8.58 -20.39
N GLN A 227 8.09 -9.15 -19.33
CA GLN A 227 6.65 -9.26 -19.17
C GLN A 227 5.96 -7.89 -19.15
N PHE A 228 6.46 -6.91 -18.38
CA PHE A 228 5.81 -5.60 -18.37
C PHE A 228 6.19 -4.76 -19.61
N LEU A 229 7.40 -4.89 -20.15
CA LEU A 229 7.79 -4.24 -21.39
C LEU A 229 6.96 -4.70 -22.61
N SER A 230 6.50 -5.93 -22.64
CA SER A 230 5.62 -6.43 -23.71
C SER A 230 4.15 -5.99 -23.56
N PHE A 231 3.79 -5.39 -22.41
CA PHE A 231 2.40 -5.01 -22.13
C PHE A 231 2.09 -3.59 -22.63
N LYS A 232 1.07 -3.47 -23.48
CA LYS A 232 0.65 -2.19 -24.08
C LYS A 232 0.34 -1.12 -23.02
N GLY A 233 -0.35 -1.50 -21.93
CA GLY A 233 -0.70 -0.61 -20.83
C GLY A 233 0.52 0.04 -20.18
N PHE A 234 1.64 -0.70 -20.05
CA PHE A 234 2.88 -0.15 -19.53
C PHE A 234 3.41 1.01 -20.38
N HIS A 235 3.42 0.86 -21.72
CA HIS A 235 3.85 1.95 -22.61
C HIS A 235 2.97 3.19 -22.47
N ASN A 236 1.67 3.01 -22.29
CA ASN A 236 0.74 4.10 -22.10
C ASN A 236 0.95 4.81 -20.74
N VAL A 237 1.21 4.07 -19.67
CA VAL A 237 1.58 4.64 -18.35
C VAL A 237 2.86 5.46 -18.46
N ILE A 238 3.91 4.91 -19.08
CA ILE A 238 5.19 5.61 -19.22
C ILE A 238 5.02 6.90 -20.01
N LYS A 239 4.30 6.88 -21.15
CA LYS A 239 4.05 8.09 -21.94
C LYS A 239 3.35 9.18 -21.12
N LYS A 240 2.36 8.82 -20.32
CA LYS A 240 1.59 9.77 -19.48
C LYS A 240 2.43 10.35 -18.32
N ASN A 241 3.36 9.56 -17.76
CA ASN A 241 4.06 9.88 -16.51
C ASN A 241 5.59 10.00 -16.68
N LEU A 242 6.10 10.19 -17.90
CA LEU A 242 7.54 10.15 -18.18
C LEU A 242 8.34 11.17 -17.34
N LYS A 243 7.85 12.41 -17.23
CA LYS A 243 8.54 13.47 -16.49
C LYS A 243 8.61 13.17 -14.99
N SER A 244 7.49 12.79 -14.39
CA SER A 244 7.44 12.43 -12.96
C SER A 244 8.25 11.16 -12.67
N GLY A 245 8.17 10.14 -13.53
CA GLY A 245 8.96 8.92 -13.39
C GLY A 245 10.48 9.16 -13.45
N LEU A 246 10.95 10.01 -14.34
CA LEU A 246 12.36 10.39 -14.42
C LEU A 246 12.81 11.21 -13.19
N TYR A 247 11.93 12.09 -12.68
CA TYR A 247 12.20 12.85 -11.46
C TYR A 247 12.34 11.93 -10.25
N GLU A 248 11.40 11.00 -10.06
CA GLU A 248 11.44 10.02 -8.98
C GLU A 248 12.67 9.10 -9.08
N MET A 249 13.02 8.64 -10.28
CA MET A 249 14.22 7.82 -10.51
C MET A 249 15.50 8.59 -10.16
N LYS A 250 15.60 9.87 -10.52
CA LYS A 250 16.72 10.73 -10.12
C LYS A 250 16.81 10.86 -8.61
N ASN A 251 15.70 11.07 -7.91
CA ASN A 251 15.66 11.18 -6.45
C ASN A 251 16.01 9.86 -5.77
N SER A 252 15.63 8.72 -6.36
CA SER A 252 16.04 7.39 -5.88
C SER A 252 17.56 7.17 -5.94
N ILE A 253 18.20 7.63 -7.01
CA ILE A 253 19.66 7.52 -7.18
C ILE A 253 20.40 8.50 -6.26
N PHE A 254 19.93 9.74 -6.18
CA PHE A 254 20.59 10.82 -5.47
C PHE A 254 19.83 11.23 -4.20
N LYS A 255 20.30 10.80 -3.04
CA LYS A 255 19.74 11.15 -1.71
C LYS A 255 19.48 12.66 -1.51
N ARG A 256 20.25 13.53 -2.20
CA ARG A 256 20.08 14.99 -2.09
C ARG A 256 18.72 15.47 -2.60
N GLY A 257 18.19 14.84 -3.66
CA GLY A 257 16.85 15.17 -4.14
C GLY A 257 15.79 14.79 -3.12
N TYR A 258 15.91 13.60 -2.55
CA TYR A 258 15.05 13.11 -1.49
C TYR A 258 15.08 14.00 -0.24
N LEU A 259 16.28 14.42 0.18
CA LEU A 259 16.46 15.36 1.30
C LEU A 259 15.70 16.67 1.07
N LYS A 260 15.73 17.23 -0.15
CA LYS A 260 15.02 18.48 -0.45
C LYS A 260 13.50 18.36 -0.22
N GLU A 261 12.90 17.21 -0.55
CA GLU A 261 11.49 16.97 -0.31
C GLU A 261 11.17 16.95 1.19
N VAL A 262 12.03 16.34 2.01
CA VAL A 262 11.86 16.31 3.47
C VAL A 262 12.06 17.70 4.08
N GLN A 263 13.06 18.42 3.58
CA GLN A 263 13.40 19.75 4.10
C GLN A 263 12.31 20.82 3.85
N LYS A 264 11.33 20.54 2.99
CA LYS A 264 10.14 21.39 2.85
C LYS A 264 9.37 21.54 4.17
N TYR A 265 9.35 20.47 4.98
CA TYR A 265 8.66 20.47 6.29
C TYR A 265 9.62 20.60 7.46
N SER A 266 10.82 20.02 7.33
CA SER A 266 11.76 19.81 8.43
C SER A 266 13.19 20.12 8.00
N PRO A 267 13.57 21.41 7.91
CA PRO A 267 14.87 21.86 7.39
C PRO A 267 16.05 21.44 8.26
N GLN A 268 15.82 21.05 9.51
CA GLN A 268 16.87 20.57 10.41
C GLN A 268 17.43 19.20 10.05
N ILE A 269 16.73 18.40 9.22
CA ILE A 269 17.21 17.09 8.75
C ILE A 269 18.36 17.29 7.77
N LYS A 270 19.43 16.55 7.97
CA LYS A 270 20.64 16.58 7.16
C LYS A 270 20.79 15.30 6.33
N LEU A 271 21.63 15.34 5.30
CA LEU A 271 21.86 14.19 4.42
C LEU A 271 22.31 12.93 5.16
N ASN A 272 23.13 13.09 6.20
CA ASN A 272 23.64 11.99 7.02
C ASN A 272 22.59 11.42 7.98
N ASP A 273 21.45 12.11 8.17
CA ASP A 273 20.34 11.60 8.97
C ASP A 273 19.43 10.64 8.18
N LEU A 274 19.61 10.53 6.86
CA LEU A 274 18.89 9.58 6.02
C LEU A 274 19.61 8.22 6.03
N GLU A 275 19.26 7.35 6.97
CA GLU A 275 19.76 5.99 7.06
C GLU A 275 18.92 5.06 6.19
N HIS A 276 19.55 4.02 5.61
CA HIS A 276 18.83 3.07 4.76
C HIS A 276 17.76 2.32 5.55
N TYR A 277 16.56 2.20 4.94
CA TYR A 277 15.46 1.40 5.48
C TYR A 277 14.91 0.47 4.38
N PRO A 278 14.36 -0.71 4.72
CA PRO A 278 13.83 -1.64 3.73
C PRO A 278 12.76 -1.02 2.85
N ALA A 279 12.83 -1.32 1.55
CA ALA A 279 11.84 -0.86 0.58
C ALA A 279 10.55 -1.69 0.65
N GLY A 280 9.44 -1.08 0.25
CA GLY A 280 8.19 -1.78 -0.04
C GLY A 280 7.96 -1.88 -1.55
N ILE A 281 7.15 -2.85 -1.99
CA ILE A 281 6.72 -2.94 -3.39
C ILE A 281 5.21 -2.89 -3.44
N ARG A 282 4.68 -1.95 -4.22
CA ARG A 282 3.26 -1.83 -4.49
C ARG A 282 2.92 -2.67 -5.71
N ALA A 283 1.96 -3.59 -5.55
CA ALA A 283 1.31 -4.31 -6.64
C ALA A 283 0.25 -3.39 -7.26
N GLN A 284 0.60 -2.72 -8.38
CA GLN A 284 -0.33 -1.83 -9.06
C GLN A 284 -0.90 -2.52 -10.30
N ALA A 285 -2.21 -2.77 -10.31
CA ALA A 285 -2.88 -3.22 -11.52
C ALA A 285 -2.99 -2.06 -12.52
N VAL A 286 -2.56 -2.31 -13.75
CA VAL A 286 -2.58 -1.37 -14.87
C VAL A 286 -3.40 -1.99 -16.00
N LEU A 287 -4.36 -1.26 -16.52
CA LEU A 287 -5.18 -1.68 -17.66
C LEU A 287 -4.43 -1.50 -18.99
N GLU A 288 -4.92 -2.12 -20.06
CA GLU A 288 -4.32 -2.03 -21.41
C GLU A 288 -4.26 -0.60 -21.97
N ASP A 289 -5.19 0.28 -21.57
CA ASP A 289 -5.18 1.69 -21.92
C ASP A 289 -4.21 2.55 -21.10
N GLY A 290 -3.54 1.93 -20.11
CA GLY A 290 -2.62 2.57 -19.18
C GLY A 290 -3.30 3.24 -17.98
N ALA A 291 -4.59 3.00 -17.75
CA ALA A 291 -5.24 3.46 -16.53
C ALA A 291 -4.75 2.63 -15.33
N LEU A 292 -4.45 3.33 -14.22
CA LEU A 292 -4.17 2.68 -12.94
C LEU A 292 -5.49 2.28 -12.28
N VAL A 293 -5.58 1.06 -11.81
CA VAL A 293 -6.76 0.61 -11.06
C VAL A 293 -6.69 1.14 -9.64
N HIS A 294 -7.65 1.99 -9.28
CA HIS A 294 -7.72 2.67 -7.98
C HIS A 294 -8.70 2.02 -6.99
N ASP A 295 -9.39 0.97 -7.42
CA ASP A 295 -10.36 0.25 -6.58
C ASP A 295 -10.04 -1.25 -6.56
N PHE A 296 -10.78 -1.99 -5.75
CA PHE A 296 -10.67 -3.46 -5.71
C PHE A 296 -11.06 -4.05 -7.07
N LEU A 297 -10.26 -5.03 -7.48
CA LEU A 297 -10.49 -5.78 -8.71
C LEU A 297 -10.51 -7.27 -8.38
N PHE A 298 -11.60 -7.93 -8.77
CA PHE A 298 -11.77 -9.36 -8.61
C PHE A 298 -11.88 -10.05 -9.97
N ALA A 299 -11.40 -11.28 -10.05
CA ALA A 299 -11.64 -12.19 -11.15
C ALA A 299 -12.13 -13.52 -10.58
N GLU A 300 -12.99 -14.21 -11.29
CA GLU A 300 -13.66 -15.40 -10.78
C GLU A 300 -13.62 -16.49 -11.85
N SER A 301 -13.50 -17.74 -11.43
CA SER A 301 -13.83 -18.93 -12.20
C SER A 301 -14.99 -19.66 -11.50
N ARG A 302 -15.34 -20.84 -11.98
CA ARG A 302 -16.39 -21.66 -11.35
C ARG A 302 -16.07 -21.98 -9.88
N ARG A 303 -14.77 -22.25 -9.57
CA ARG A 303 -14.31 -22.70 -8.25
C ARG A 303 -13.24 -21.82 -7.64
N SER A 304 -13.10 -20.60 -8.14
CA SER A 304 -12.13 -19.68 -7.54
C SER A 304 -12.56 -18.23 -7.58
N ILE A 305 -12.09 -17.47 -6.58
CA ILE A 305 -12.12 -16.02 -6.55
C ILE A 305 -10.69 -15.49 -6.37
N HIS A 306 -10.30 -14.53 -7.21
CA HIS A 306 -8.98 -13.92 -7.20
C HIS A 306 -9.09 -12.45 -6.86
N VAL A 307 -8.35 -12.02 -5.83
CA VAL A 307 -8.15 -10.60 -5.50
C VAL A 307 -7.03 -10.07 -6.38
N CYS A 308 -7.39 -9.42 -7.47
CA CYS A 308 -6.46 -8.97 -8.51
C CYS A 308 -5.85 -7.61 -8.24
N ASN A 309 -6.53 -6.75 -7.51
CA ASN A 309 -6.03 -5.46 -7.05
C ASN A 309 -6.62 -5.12 -5.68
N ALA A 310 -5.77 -4.69 -4.77
CA ALA A 310 -6.15 -4.18 -3.46
C ALA A 310 -5.35 -2.88 -3.22
N PRO A 311 -5.93 -1.72 -3.55
CA PRO A 311 -5.23 -0.45 -3.47
C PRO A 311 -4.97 -0.02 -2.02
N SER A 312 -3.90 0.77 -1.80
CA SER A 312 -3.66 1.40 -0.50
C SER A 312 -4.81 2.36 -0.14
N PRO A 313 -5.34 2.30 1.08
CA PRO A 313 -4.84 1.64 2.30
C PRO A 313 -5.45 0.23 2.54
N ALA A 314 -5.13 -0.73 1.71
CA ALA A 314 -5.69 -2.09 1.79
C ALA A 314 -5.42 -2.79 3.14
N ALA A 315 -4.28 -2.54 3.77
CA ALA A 315 -3.95 -3.13 5.07
C ALA A 315 -4.97 -2.72 6.15
N THR A 316 -5.32 -1.42 6.24
CA THR A 316 -6.36 -0.93 7.14
C THR A 316 -7.73 -1.57 6.85
N SER A 317 -8.02 -1.86 5.59
CA SER A 317 -9.28 -2.44 5.14
C SER A 317 -9.27 -3.98 5.11
N ALA A 318 -8.19 -4.64 5.56
CA ALA A 318 -8.01 -6.09 5.37
C ALA A 318 -9.12 -6.94 6.00
N ILE A 319 -9.58 -6.59 7.20
CA ILE A 319 -10.62 -7.35 7.90
C ILE A 319 -11.97 -7.26 7.17
N PRO A 320 -12.54 -6.08 6.86
CA PRO A 320 -13.81 -6.02 6.12
C PRO A 320 -13.71 -6.57 4.69
N ILE A 321 -12.54 -6.44 4.03
CA ILE A 321 -12.30 -7.09 2.74
C ILE A 321 -12.33 -8.62 2.87
N GLY A 322 -11.69 -9.16 3.92
CA GLY A 322 -11.71 -10.58 4.22
C GLY A 322 -13.15 -11.10 4.41
N LYS A 323 -13.99 -10.37 5.14
CA LYS A 323 -15.41 -10.67 5.30
C LYS A 323 -16.16 -10.67 3.96
N TYR A 324 -15.93 -9.65 3.15
CA TYR A 324 -16.52 -9.53 1.82
C TYR A 324 -16.14 -10.71 0.90
N ILE A 325 -14.85 -11.06 0.86
CA ILE A 325 -14.35 -12.19 0.06
C ILE A 325 -14.93 -13.51 0.56
N THR A 326 -14.98 -13.71 1.88
CA THR A 326 -15.56 -14.91 2.51
C THR A 326 -17.04 -15.04 2.16
N HIS A 327 -17.79 -13.94 2.22
CA HIS A 327 -19.20 -13.95 1.81
C HIS A 327 -19.36 -14.38 0.35
N LYS A 328 -18.63 -13.77 -0.58
CA LYS A 328 -18.63 -14.14 -2.00
C LYS A 328 -18.25 -15.60 -2.24
N ALA A 329 -17.18 -16.06 -1.60
CA ALA A 329 -16.72 -17.44 -1.70
C ALA A 329 -17.79 -18.43 -1.19
N THR A 330 -18.45 -18.10 -0.07
CA THR A 330 -19.52 -18.92 0.50
C THR A 330 -20.73 -19.01 -0.42
N GLU A 331 -21.14 -17.91 -1.03
CA GLU A 331 -22.26 -17.89 -1.98
C GLU A 331 -21.93 -18.67 -3.26
N ALA A 332 -20.69 -18.55 -3.76
CA ALA A 332 -20.24 -19.34 -4.89
C ALA A 332 -20.20 -20.84 -4.55
N PHE A 333 -19.69 -21.18 -3.36
CA PHE A 333 -19.60 -22.57 -2.89
C PHE A 333 -20.97 -23.24 -2.74
N LYS A 334 -22.00 -22.52 -2.23
CA LYS A 334 -23.37 -23.02 -2.14
C LYS A 334 -23.97 -23.37 -3.50
N LYS A 335 -23.57 -22.69 -4.58
CA LYS A 335 -24.03 -22.96 -5.94
C LYS A 335 -23.35 -24.18 -6.58
N LEU A 336 -22.28 -24.70 -5.96
CA LEU A 336 -21.54 -25.88 -6.41
C LEU A 336 -22.02 -27.17 -5.72
N SER A 337 -22.78 -27.05 -4.65
CA SER A 337 -23.44 -28.14 -3.93
C SER A 337 -24.81 -28.40 -4.54
#